data_a7026cac72fcead910e35a2e16ad61a5
#
_entry.id   a7026cac72fcead910e35a2e16ad61a5
#
_cell.length_a   1.000
_cell.length_b   1.000
_cell.length_c   1.000
_cell.angle_alpha   90.00
_cell.angle_beta   90.00
_cell.angle_gamma   90.00
#
_symmetry.space_group_name_H-M   'P 1'
#
loop_
_entity.id
_entity.type
_entity.pdbx_description
1 polymer ?
#
loop_
_entity_poly.entity_id
_entity_poly.type
_entity_poly.pdbx_seq_one_letter_code
_entity_poly.pdbx_strand_id
1 'polypeptide(L)'
;PNLVIDSNDHIGGQFLMQTHQFFFFEKEKHFGGMRGFDIAKNLAGESHEGIMLNSTIWDILEGNRIAAKNMLTGEIFYVDAQYMIVATGAIPFMPAFGNDDLPGVYTAAVIQKMMNLEFTLLGRNILTVGAGNIGYLTSYQLMQAGAKVKAIIEAMPHEGGFPVQANRVRRLGIPVILSHTLVRAIPNSTNDGICGAVIAECRNFTPVPGTEKVIEGIDAINICTGLIPDNQLLIKGREVFGTKVFAAGDSIRIGEGTSAVLRGKQAAMEIIQEMGVRSNYNEYLSLSKEYIDSQQH
;
A
#
# COMPACT_ATOMS: atom_id res chain seq x y z
N PRO A 1 19.15 -17.82 -14.12
CA PRO A 1 18.30 -18.04 -12.96
C PRO A 1 17.90 -16.71 -12.35
N ASN A 2 16.73 -16.64 -11.76
CA ASN A 2 16.22 -15.52 -10.98
C ASN A 2 15.90 -16.00 -9.56
N LEU A 3 15.99 -15.10 -8.59
CA LEU A 3 15.62 -15.33 -7.21
C LEU A 3 14.75 -14.17 -6.72
N VAL A 4 13.60 -14.48 -6.13
CA VAL A 4 12.73 -13.53 -5.44
C VAL A 4 12.91 -13.75 -3.94
N ILE A 5 13.16 -12.68 -3.19
CA ILE A 5 13.25 -12.71 -1.73
C ILE A 5 12.11 -11.85 -1.20
N ASP A 6 11.22 -12.44 -0.41
CA ASP A 6 10.05 -11.75 0.16
C ASP A 6 9.97 -12.02 1.67
N SER A 7 9.73 -10.97 2.43
CA SER A 7 9.58 -11.04 3.89
C SER A 7 8.25 -11.67 4.33
N ASN A 8 7.27 -11.73 3.45
CA ASN A 8 5.99 -12.38 3.73
C ASN A 8 6.10 -13.91 3.65
N ASP A 9 5.13 -14.58 4.23
CA ASP A 9 4.97 -16.04 4.21
C ASP A 9 4.28 -16.56 2.94
N HIS A 10 3.78 -15.64 2.09
CA HIS A 10 3.17 -15.96 0.80
C HIS A 10 3.41 -14.87 -0.24
N ILE A 11 3.33 -15.28 -1.51
CA ILE A 11 3.54 -14.43 -2.67
C ILE A 11 2.28 -13.60 -2.93
N GLY A 12 2.45 -12.37 -3.42
CA GLY A 12 1.35 -11.54 -3.90
C GLY A 12 1.29 -10.16 -3.26
N GLY A 13 2.05 -9.92 -2.20
CA GLY A 13 2.19 -8.61 -1.58
C GLY A 13 0.83 -7.97 -1.26
N GLN A 14 0.70 -6.70 -1.59
CA GLN A 14 -0.51 -5.92 -1.30
C GLN A 14 -1.77 -6.42 -2.02
N PHE A 15 -1.65 -7.14 -3.15
CA PHE A 15 -2.82 -7.70 -3.83
C PHE A 15 -3.59 -8.71 -2.99
N LEU A 16 -2.93 -9.45 -2.10
CA LEU A 16 -3.57 -10.47 -1.27
C LEU A 16 -4.67 -9.92 -0.38
N MET A 17 -4.48 -8.72 0.15
CA MET A 17 -5.47 -8.09 1.04
C MET A 17 -6.53 -7.26 0.28
N GLN A 18 -6.45 -7.17 -1.06
CA GLN A 18 -7.40 -6.40 -1.87
C GLN A 18 -8.56 -7.29 -2.33
N THR A 19 -9.67 -7.21 -1.63
CA THR A 19 -10.89 -8.01 -1.89
C THR A 19 -11.82 -7.38 -2.92
N HIS A 20 -11.56 -6.15 -3.37
CA HIS A 20 -12.32 -5.49 -4.42
C HIS A 20 -11.86 -5.90 -5.82
N GLN A 21 -12.72 -5.67 -6.81
CA GLN A 21 -12.40 -5.89 -8.22
C GLN A 21 -11.59 -4.73 -8.77
N PHE A 22 -10.55 -5.07 -9.55
CA PHE A 22 -9.70 -4.09 -10.23
C PHE A 22 -10.20 -3.78 -11.63
N PHE A 23 -9.94 -2.54 -12.07
CA PHE A 23 -10.06 -2.13 -13.46
C PHE A 23 -8.66 -2.08 -14.05
N PHE A 24 -8.39 -2.89 -15.06
CA PHE A 24 -7.09 -2.93 -15.71
C PHE A 24 -7.13 -2.32 -17.10
N PHE A 25 -6.00 -1.72 -17.49
CA PHE A 25 -5.82 -1.08 -18.77
C PHE A 25 -5.72 -2.11 -19.91
N GLU A 26 -5.93 -1.67 -21.18
CA GLU A 26 -6.13 -2.51 -22.36
C GLU A 26 -5.25 -3.72 -22.55
N LYS A 27 -3.93 -3.62 -22.29
CA LYS A 27 -3.00 -4.74 -22.45
C LYS A 27 -3.12 -5.81 -21.35
N GLU A 28 -3.61 -5.43 -20.20
CA GLU A 28 -3.79 -6.30 -19.04
C GLU A 28 -5.29 -6.56 -18.77
N LYS A 29 -6.11 -6.49 -19.82
CA LYS A 29 -7.58 -6.69 -19.75
C LYS A 29 -7.98 -8.00 -19.08
N HIS A 30 -7.13 -9.02 -19.17
CA HIS A 30 -7.39 -10.31 -18.53
C HIS A 30 -7.46 -10.24 -17.01
N PHE A 31 -6.92 -9.20 -16.38
CA PHE A 31 -7.07 -8.94 -14.96
C PHE A 31 -8.32 -8.09 -14.61
N GLY A 32 -8.96 -7.49 -15.60
CA GLY A 32 -10.15 -6.67 -15.40
C GLY A 32 -11.30 -7.47 -14.80
N GLY A 33 -11.86 -6.95 -13.70
CA GLY A 33 -12.91 -7.60 -12.91
C GLY A 33 -12.43 -8.66 -11.92
N MET A 34 -11.14 -9.00 -11.91
CA MET A 34 -10.57 -9.91 -10.92
C MET A 34 -10.34 -9.21 -9.58
N ARG A 35 -10.36 -9.98 -8.51
CA ARG A 35 -9.96 -9.50 -7.18
C ARG A 35 -8.45 -9.56 -7.03
N GLY A 36 -7.91 -8.77 -6.09
CA GLY A 36 -6.46 -8.68 -5.90
C GLY A 36 -5.79 -10.04 -5.66
N PHE A 37 -6.35 -10.88 -4.82
CA PHE A 37 -5.80 -12.22 -4.54
C PHE A 37 -5.84 -13.15 -5.76
N ASP A 38 -6.82 -13.01 -6.67
CA ASP A 38 -6.86 -13.76 -7.93
C ASP A 38 -5.78 -13.27 -8.90
N ILE A 39 -5.55 -11.95 -8.93
CA ILE A 39 -4.45 -11.33 -9.70
C ILE A 39 -3.10 -11.82 -9.18
N ALA A 40 -2.90 -11.79 -7.85
CA ALA A 40 -1.68 -12.28 -7.23
C ALA A 40 -1.38 -13.73 -7.63
N LYS A 41 -2.39 -14.60 -7.56
CA LYS A 41 -2.28 -16.00 -7.96
C LYS A 41 -1.91 -16.16 -9.43
N ASN A 42 -2.53 -15.39 -10.33
CA ASN A 42 -2.21 -15.41 -11.75
C ASN A 42 -0.79 -14.95 -12.05
N LEU A 43 -0.32 -13.90 -11.38
CA LEU A 43 1.04 -13.36 -11.55
C LEU A 43 2.12 -14.28 -10.98
N ALA A 44 1.84 -14.94 -9.87
CA ALA A 44 2.75 -15.91 -9.26
C ALA A 44 2.96 -17.15 -10.15
N GLY A 45 1.96 -17.52 -10.94
CA GLY A 45 1.97 -18.75 -11.74
C GLY A 45 1.89 -20.00 -10.87
N GLU A 46 2.17 -21.15 -11.47
CA GLU A 46 2.12 -22.46 -10.81
C GLU A 46 3.47 -22.85 -10.17
N SER A 47 4.57 -22.27 -10.67
CA SER A 47 5.93 -22.58 -10.18
C SER A 47 6.37 -21.54 -9.14
N HIS A 48 6.74 -22.03 -7.96
CA HIS A 48 7.37 -21.25 -6.89
C HIS A 48 8.91 -21.44 -6.86
N GLU A 49 9.48 -21.98 -7.92
CA GLU A 49 10.93 -22.18 -8.04
C GLU A 49 11.65 -20.81 -8.06
N GLY A 50 12.72 -20.70 -7.26
CA GLY A 50 13.46 -19.43 -7.14
C GLY A 50 12.76 -18.37 -6.30
N ILE A 51 11.84 -18.75 -5.38
CA ILE A 51 11.19 -17.81 -4.45
C ILE A 51 11.53 -18.20 -3.02
N MET A 52 12.08 -17.26 -2.26
CA MET A 52 12.40 -17.39 -0.84
C MET A 52 11.49 -16.48 -0.03
N LEU A 53 10.49 -17.09 0.60
CA LEU A 53 9.57 -16.43 1.53
C LEU A 53 10.14 -16.34 2.95
N ASN A 54 9.47 -15.58 3.82
CA ASN A 54 9.92 -15.34 5.20
C ASN A 54 11.38 -14.87 5.28
N SER A 55 11.85 -14.17 4.26
CA SER A 55 13.25 -13.80 4.12
C SER A 55 13.41 -12.30 3.90
N THR A 56 14.18 -11.66 4.75
CA THR A 56 14.38 -10.20 4.72
C THR A 56 15.80 -9.87 4.29
N ILE A 57 15.92 -8.98 3.30
CA ILE A 57 17.20 -8.37 2.92
C ILE A 57 17.52 -7.32 3.98
N TRP A 58 18.67 -7.41 4.59
CA TRP A 58 19.10 -6.47 5.64
C TRP A 58 20.31 -5.63 5.25
N ASP A 59 21.09 -6.06 4.23
CA ASP A 59 22.16 -5.22 3.68
C ASP A 59 22.50 -5.61 2.25
N ILE A 60 23.17 -4.69 1.56
CA ILE A 60 23.76 -4.87 0.23
C ILE A 60 25.24 -4.54 0.36
N LEU A 61 26.07 -5.54 0.11
CA LEU A 61 27.52 -5.51 0.35
C LEU A 61 28.30 -5.29 -0.94
N GLU A 62 29.56 -4.89 -0.81
CA GLU A 62 30.48 -4.78 -1.95
C GLU A 62 30.56 -6.09 -2.76
N GLY A 63 30.86 -5.97 -4.06
CA GLY A 63 30.91 -7.12 -4.97
C GLY A 63 29.53 -7.61 -5.42
N ASN A 64 28.50 -6.76 -5.35
CA ASN A 64 27.12 -7.07 -5.77
C ASN A 64 26.51 -8.24 -4.98
N ARG A 65 26.81 -8.30 -3.69
CA ARG A 65 26.36 -9.32 -2.76
C ARG A 65 25.22 -8.80 -1.89
N ILE A 66 24.13 -9.53 -1.86
CA ILE A 66 22.93 -9.25 -1.05
C ILE A 66 22.98 -10.14 0.18
N ALA A 67 22.89 -9.55 1.37
CA ALA A 67 22.77 -10.27 2.63
C ALA A 67 21.29 -10.37 3.05
N ALA A 68 20.84 -11.57 3.27
CA ALA A 68 19.46 -11.85 3.67
C ALA A 68 19.38 -12.84 4.83
N LYS A 69 18.27 -12.79 5.56
CA LYS A 69 18.01 -13.68 6.70
C LYS A 69 16.64 -14.30 6.55
N ASN A 70 16.55 -15.61 6.69
CA ASN A 70 15.29 -16.30 6.86
C ASN A 70 14.79 -16.07 8.30
N MET A 71 13.60 -15.48 8.43
CA MET A 71 13.05 -15.07 9.73
C MET A 71 12.47 -16.22 10.55
N LEU A 72 12.19 -17.37 9.92
CA LEU A 72 11.70 -18.55 10.62
C LEU A 72 12.86 -19.39 11.18
N THR A 73 13.89 -19.61 10.36
CA THR A 73 15.03 -20.47 10.74
C THR A 73 16.15 -19.69 11.43
N GLY A 74 16.19 -18.36 11.24
CA GLY A 74 17.29 -17.50 11.68
C GLY A 74 18.55 -17.61 10.81
N GLU A 75 18.53 -18.41 9.74
CA GLU A 75 19.65 -18.61 8.83
C GLU A 75 19.96 -17.33 8.06
N ILE A 76 21.23 -16.98 8.01
CA ILE A 76 21.77 -15.87 7.19
C ILE A 76 22.37 -16.49 5.94
N PHE A 77 22.03 -15.92 4.79
CA PHE A 77 22.57 -16.35 3.51
C PHE A 77 22.95 -15.15 2.64
N TYR A 78 23.76 -15.39 1.64
CA TYR A 78 24.26 -14.38 0.72
C TYR A 78 23.93 -14.76 -0.71
N VAL A 79 23.56 -13.75 -1.51
CA VAL A 79 23.24 -13.90 -2.92
C VAL A 79 24.11 -12.98 -3.74
N ASP A 80 24.90 -13.53 -4.66
CA ASP A 80 25.64 -12.75 -5.64
C ASP A 80 24.76 -12.58 -6.89
N ALA A 81 24.47 -11.33 -7.26
CA ALA A 81 23.55 -11.03 -8.36
C ALA A 81 24.19 -10.10 -9.40
N GLN A 82 23.89 -10.31 -10.67
CA GLN A 82 24.29 -9.39 -11.74
C GLN A 82 23.39 -8.16 -11.80
N TYR A 83 22.10 -8.34 -11.57
CA TYR A 83 21.05 -7.33 -11.60
C TYR A 83 20.19 -7.46 -10.37
N MET A 84 19.62 -6.34 -9.93
CA MET A 84 18.72 -6.29 -8.80
C MET A 84 17.45 -5.52 -9.19
N ILE A 85 16.28 -6.08 -8.86
CA ILE A 85 14.99 -5.36 -8.93
C ILE A 85 14.51 -5.14 -7.51
N VAL A 86 14.31 -3.87 -7.13
CA VAL A 86 13.71 -3.49 -5.86
C VAL A 86 12.21 -3.30 -6.06
N ALA A 87 11.42 -4.13 -5.41
CA ALA A 87 9.95 -4.13 -5.46
C ALA A 87 9.33 -4.15 -4.05
N THR A 88 9.94 -3.44 -3.12
CA THR A 88 9.57 -3.36 -1.70
C THR A 88 8.22 -2.69 -1.45
N GLY A 89 7.67 -2.01 -2.46
CA GLY A 89 6.38 -1.35 -2.34
C GLY A 89 6.46 -0.04 -1.59
N ALA A 90 5.53 0.20 -0.68
CA ALA A 90 5.38 1.45 0.05
C ALA A 90 4.97 1.21 1.50
N ILE A 91 5.31 2.16 2.36
CA ILE A 91 4.89 2.22 3.75
C ILE A 91 3.76 3.27 3.91
N PRO A 92 2.81 3.07 4.84
CA PRO A 92 1.80 4.07 5.12
C PRO A 92 2.40 5.38 5.67
N PHE A 93 1.91 6.51 5.17
CA PHE A 93 2.18 7.80 5.80
C PHE A 93 1.31 7.95 7.04
N MET A 94 1.94 8.16 8.20
CA MET A 94 1.28 8.41 9.47
C MET A 94 1.45 9.88 9.85
N PRO A 95 0.38 10.70 9.81
CA PRO A 95 0.46 12.09 10.27
C PRO A 95 0.65 12.12 11.80
N ALA A 96 1.37 13.10 12.28
CA ALA A 96 1.51 13.33 13.72
C ALA A 96 0.25 14.02 14.29
N PHE A 97 -0.33 13.45 15.33
CA PHE A 97 -1.44 14.04 16.10
C PHE A 97 -1.36 13.56 17.55
N GLY A 98 -2.15 14.15 18.43
CA GLY A 98 -2.10 13.76 19.85
C GLY A 98 -2.60 12.35 20.09
N ASN A 99 -1.84 11.55 20.84
CA ASN A 99 -2.16 10.16 21.21
C ASN A 99 -2.21 9.22 20.00
N ASP A 100 -1.34 9.40 19.02
CA ASP A 100 -1.25 8.58 17.80
C ASP A 100 -0.68 7.17 18.07
N ASP A 101 -0.12 6.94 19.24
CA ASP A 101 0.44 5.69 19.75
C ASP A 101 -0.55 4.81 20.52
N LEU A 102 -1.77 5.30 20.78
CA LEU A 102 -2.76 4.53 21.52
C LEU A 102 -3.25 3.30 20.73
N PRO A 103 -3.50 2.15 21.42
CA PRO A 103 -4.24 1.05 20.84
C PRO A 103 -5.62 1.54 20.31
N GLY A 104 -5.94 1.15 19.09
CA GLY A 104 -7.11 1.66 18.38
C GLY A 104 -6.75 2.63 17.24
N VAL A 105 -5.51 3.09 17.16
CA VAL A 105 -5.01 3.89 16.03
C VAL A 105 -4.24 2.97 15.08
N TYR A 106 -4.73 2.81 13.87
CA TYR A 106 -4.17 1.88 12.90
C TYR A 106 -4.11 2.49 11.51
N THR A 107 -3.09 2.10 10.72
CA THR A 107 -3.05 2.44 9.30
C THR A 107 -3.97 1.53 8.49
N ALA A 108 -4.38 1.97 7.31
CA ALA A 108 -5.23 1.19 6.40
C ALA A 108 -4.61 -0.18 6.05
N ALA A 109 -3.28 -0.25 5.90
CA ALA A 109 -2.58 -1.49 5.61
C ALA A 109 -2.75 -2.53 6.74
N VAL A 110 -2.64 -2.10 7.99
CA VAL A 110 -2.85 -2.96 9.17
C VAL A 110 -4.30 -3.41 9.22
N ILE A 111 -5.27 -2.49 9.05
CA ILE A 111 -6.69 -2.82 9.06
C ILE A 111 -7.04 -3.82 7.95
N GLN A 112 -6.57 -3.59 6.73
CA GLN A 112 -6.83 -4.52 5.62
C GLN A 112 -6.18 -5.88 5.84
N LYS A 113 -4.94 -5.93 6.31
CA LYS A 113 -4.26 -7.19 6.62
C LYS A 113 -5.04 -7.99 7.66
N MET A 114 -5.33 -7.38 8.80
CA MET A 114 -6.04 -8.06 9.89
C MET A 114 -7.45 -8.50 9.46
N MET A 115 -8.18 -7.66 8.76
CA MET A 115 -9.55 -7.96 8.34
C MET A 115 -9.60 -8.99 7.21
N ASN A 116 -8.76 -8.84 6.17
CA ASN A 116 -8.88 -9.61 4.93
C ASN A 116 -8.00 -10.88 4.89
N LEU A 117 -6.93 -10.93 5.68
CA LEU A 117 -6.04 -12.11 5.77
C LEU A 117 -6.19 -12.85 7.11
N GLU A 118 -6.28 -12.11 8.23
CA GLU A 118 -6.36 -12.70 9.57
C GLU A 118 -7.81 -12.81 10.07
N PHE A 119 -8.80 -12.40 9.27
CA PHE A 119 -10.24 -12.43 9.60
C PHE A 119 -10.59 -11.80 10.96
N THR A 120 -9.84 -10.77 11.34
CA THR A 120 -9.93 -10.09 12.64
C THR A 120 -10.29 -8.62 12.45
N LEU A 121 -11.37 -8.17 13.08
CA LEU A 121 -11.73 -6.74 13.15
C LEU A 121 -10.99 -6.07 14.32
N LEU A 122 -10.26 -4.99 14.03
CA LEU A 122 -9.53 -4.19 15.02
C LEU A 122 -10.38 -3.14 15.73
N GLY A 123 -11.66 -3.06 15.37
CA GLY A 123 -12.64 -2.17 15.97
C GLY A 123 -14.01 -2.38 15.34
N ARG A 124 -15.06 -1.91 16.03
CA ARG A 124 -16.44 -2.00 15.57
C ARG A 124 -17.04 -0.66 15.15
N ASN A 125 -16.54 0.43 15.72
CA ASN A 125 -16.99 1.81 15.41
C ASN A 125 -15.77 2.64 15.00
N ILE A 126 -15.68 2.97 13.73
CA ILE A 126 -14.44 3.40 13.11
C ILE A 126 -14.59 4.81 12.57
N LEU A 127 -13.58 5.65 12.84
CA LEU A 127 -13.34 6.90 12.13
C LEU A 127 -12.27 6.65 11.06
N THR A 128 -12.58 6.95 9.81
CA THR A 128 -11.58 6.91 8.72
C THR A 128 -11.02 8.31 8.47
N VAL A 129 -9.70 8.42 8.35
CA VAL A 129 -8.97 9.66 8.08
C VAL A 129 -8.35 9.57 6.68
N GLY A 130 -8.85 10.40 5.77
CA GLY A 130 -8.48 10.42 4.35
C GLY A 130 -9.60 9.89 3.44
N ALA A 131 -10.07 10.75 2.52
CA ALA A 131 -11.12 10.44 1.52
C ALA A 131 -10.53 10.15 0.14
N GLY A 132 -9.38 9.48 0.09
CA GLY A 132 -8.80 8.89 -1.12
C GLY A 132 -9.37 7.51 -1.42
N ASN A 133 -8.86 6.87 -2.48
CA ASN A 133 -9.31 5.53 -2.88
C ASN A 133 -9.22 4.50 -1.75
N ILE A 134 -8.09 4.47 -1.01
CA ILE A 134 -7.89 3.52 0.10
C ILE A 134 -8.87 3.80 1.23
N GLY A 135 -9.12 5.08 1.58
CA GLY A 135 -10.09 5.43 2.61
C GLY A 135 -11.50 4.94 2.29
N TYR A 136 -11.92 5.10 1.04
CA TYR A 136 -13.22 4.59 0.60
C TYR A 136 -13.28 3.07 0.54
N LEU A 137 -12.24 2.44 -0.01
CA LEU A 137 -12.18 0.97 -0.13
C LEU A 137 -12.17 0.28 1.23
N THR A 138 -11.32 0.75 2.16
CA THR A 138 -11.27 0.17 3.51
C THR A 138 -12.55 0.42 4.28
N SER A 139 -13.13 1.62 4.18
CA SER A 139 -14.43 1.91 4.80
C SER A 139 -15.55 1.00 4.28
N TYR A 140 -15.58 0.76 2.97
CA TYR A 140 -16.53 -0.18 2.38
C TYR A 140 -16.31 -1.61 2.86
N GLN A 141 -15.06 -2.09 2.89
CA GLN A 141 -14.70 -3.42 3.38
C GLN A 141 -15.05 -3.60 4.85
N LEU A 142 -14.76 -2.60 5.70
CA LEU A 142 -15.13 -2.59 7.12
C LEU A 142 -16.62 -2.75 7.34
N MET A 143 -17.44 -2.03 6.55
CA MET A 143 -18.91 -2.18 6.61
C MET A 143 -19.36 -3.58 6.18
N GLN A 144 -18.71 -4.17 5.17
CA GLN A 144 -19.02 -5.54 4.75
C GLN A 144 -18.61 -6.58 5.81
N ALA A 145 -17.55 -6.31 6.56
CA ALA A 145 -17.09 -7.15 7.67
C ALA A 145 -17.91 -6.98 8.96
N GLY A 146 -18.91 -6.09 8.97
CA GLY A 146 -19.82 -5.87 10.10
C GLY A 146 -19.39 -4.77 11.07
N ALA A 147 -18.34 -4.01 10.78
CA ALA A 147 -18.00 -2.79 11.50
C ALA A 147 -18.89 -1.62 11.05
N LYS A 148 -18.97 -0.56 11.86
CA LYS A 148 -19.66 0.69 11.55
C LYS A 148 -18.64 1.80 11.33
N VAL A 149 -18.57 2.35 10.14
CA VAL A 149 -17.79 3.57 9.88
C VAL A 149 -18.66 4.78 10.25
N LYS A 150 -18.24 5.52 11.29
CA LYS A 150 -18.98 6.67 11.82
C LYS A 150 -18.90 7.88 10.90
N ALA A 151 -17.70 8.12 10.35
CA ALA A 151 -17.41 9.18 9.39
C ALA A 151 -16.09 8.90 8.65
N ILE A 152 -15.94 9.59 7.53
CA ILE A 152 -14.66 9.77 6.85
C ILE A 152 -14.34 11.26 6.92
N ILE A 153 -13.16 11.63 7.41
CA ILE A 153 -12.68 13.02 7.38
C ILE A 153 -11.61 13.19 6.32
N GLU A 154 -11.56 14.39 5.71
CA GLU A 154 -10.61 14.73 4.66
C GLU A 154 -10.07 16.15 4.89
N ALA A 155 -8.76 16.29 4.89
CA ALA A 155 -8.08 17.57 5.09
C ALA A 155 -8.30 18.55 3.92
N MET A 156 -8.42 18.01 2.72
CA MET A 156 -8.67 18.79 1.52
C MET A 156 -10.13 19.26 1.43
N PRO A 157 -10.41 20.37 0.71
CA PRO A 157 -11.78 20.82 0.47
C PRO A 157 -12.54 19.98 -0.57
N HIS A 158 -11.93 18.95 -1.09
CA HIS A 158 -12.48 18.04 -2.08
C HIS A 158 -12.02 16.60 -1.81
N GLU A 159 -12.77 15.65 -2.31
CA GLU A 159 -12.45 14.23 -2.25
C GLU A 159 -11.34 13.86 -3.23
N GLY A 160 -10.41 12.98 -2.83
CA GLY A 160 -9.29 12.54 -3.66
C GLY A 160 -9.49 11.17 -4.34
N GLY A 161 -10.58 10.47 -4.02
CA GLY A 161 -10.85 9.13 -4.55
C GLY A 161 -11.70 9.13 -5.82
N PHE A 162 -11.67 7.99 -6.53
CA PHE A 162 -12.51 7.82 -7.73
C PHE A 162 -14.01 7.90 -7.39
N PRO A 163 -14.83 8.52 -8.26
CA PRO A 163 -16.27 8.64 -8.05
C PRO A 163 -16.97 7.31 -7.78
N VAL A 164 -16.52 6.22 -8.38
CA VAL A 164 -17.10 4.89 -8.16
C VAL A 164 -16.92 4.43 -6.70
N GLN A 165 -15.80 4.71 -6.08
CA GLN A 165 -15.53 4.37 -4.68
C GLN A 165 -16.29 5.30 -3.73
N ALA A 166 -16.25 6.60 -3.98
CA ALA A 166 -17.03 7.59 -3.22
C ALA A 166 -18.53 7.28 -3.22
N ASN A 167 -19.08 6.91 -4.37
CA ASN A 167 -20.50 6.58 -4.51
C ASN A 167 -20.90 5.29 -3.75
N ARG A 168 -19.98 4.32 -3.61
CA ARG A 168 -20.22 3.14 -2.75
C ARG A 168 -20.43 3.53 -1.30
N VAL A 169 -19.54 4.38 -0.78
CA VAL A 169 -19.58 4.88 0.59
C VAL A 169 -20.82 5.73 0.85
N ARG A 170 -21.18 6.62 -0.08
CA ARG A 170 -22.40 7.45 0.02
C ARG A 170 -23.68 6.62 0.09
N ARG A 171 -23.76 5.54 -0.71
CA ARG A 171 -24.91 4.62 -0.66
C ARG A 171 -25.06 3.88 0.68
N LEU A 172 -23.95 3.73 1.43
CA LEU A 172 -23.97 3.17 2.79
C LEU A 172 -24.31 4.21 3.86
N GLY A 173 -24.53 5.47 3.47
CA GLY A 173 -24.88 6.56 4.39
C GLY A 173 -23.71 7.02 5.26
N ILE A 174 -22.46 6.73 4.89
CA ILE A 174 -21.28 7.17 5.64
C ILE A 174 -21.04 8.65 5.33
N PRO A 175 -21.04 9.54 6.35
CA PRO A 175 -20.75 10.96 6.14
C PRO A 175 -19.29 11.17 5.79
N VAL A 176 -19.02 12.05 4.79
CA VAL A 176 -17.69 12.53 4.42
C VAL A 176 -17.59 13.98 4.82
N ILE A 177 -16.64 14.30 5.71
CA ILE A 177 -16.43 15.63 6.28
C ILE A 177 -15.14 16.20 5.68
N LEU A 178 -15.29 17.11 4.74
CA LEU A 178 -14.18 17.76 4.05
C LEU A 178 -13.58 18.90 4.88
N SER A 179 -12.37 19.34 4.54
CA SER A 179 -11.64 20.41 5.22
C SER A 179 -11.51 20.20 6.72
N HIS A 180 -11.38 18.95 7.16
CA HIS A 180 -11.18 18.59 8.56
C HIS A 180 -10.01 17.61 8.71
N THR A 181 -9.25 17.78 9.78
CA THR A 181 -8.14 16.88 10.14
C THR A 181 -8.28 16.35 11.57
N LEU A 182 -7.58 15.27 11.85
CA LEU A 182 -7.49 14.68 13.19
C LEU A 182 -6.54 15.50 14.04
N VAL A 183 -6.98 15.88 15.24
CA VAL A 183 -6.18 16.63 16.22
C VAL A 183 -5.58 15.70 17.26
N ARG A 184 -6.38 14.78 17.80
CA ARG A 184 -5.95 13.76 18.75
C ARG A 184 -6.96 12.64 18.89
N ALA A 185 -6.49 11.46 19.27
CA ALA A 185 -7.33 10.40 19.77
C ALA A 185 -7.68 10.65 21.25
N ILE A 186 -8.86 10.18 21.68
CA ILE A 186 -9.31 10.27 23.06
C ILE A 186 -9.18 8.88 23.70
N PRO A 187 -8.33 8.73 24.73
CA PRO A 187 -8.21 7.45 25.41
C PRO A 187 -9.51 7.06 26.12
N ASN A 188 -9.74 5.77 26.25
CA ASN A 188 -10.78 5.26 27.12
C ASN A 188 -10.37 5.39 28.60
N SER A 189 -11.27 5.01 29.51
CA SER A 189 -11.06 5.16 30.96
C SER A 189 -9.87 4.34 31.52
N THR A 190 -9.43 3.32 30.81
CA THR A 190 -8.34 2.40 31.21
C THR A 190 -7.02 2.71 30.51
N ASN A 191 -7.01 3.64 29.55
CA ASN A 191 -5.85 3.97 28.70
C ASN A 191 -5.29 2.79 27.87
N ASP A 192 -6.07 1.76 27.66
CA ASP A 192 -5.71 0.59 26.85
C ASP A 192 -6.36 0.59 25.46
N GLY A 193 -6.98 1.71 25.09
CA GLY A 193 -7.65 1.92 23.80
C GLY A 193 -8.20 3.33 23.68
N ILE A 194 -8.97 3.56 22.64
CA ILE A 194 -9.64 4.85 22.38
C ILE A 194 -11.14 4.75 22.56
N CYS A 195 -11.79 5.87 22.90
CA CYS A 195 -13.26 5.98 22.93
C CYS A 195 -13.81 7.13 22.09
N GLY A 196 -12.94 7.92 21.47
CA GLY A 196 -13.30 9.07 20.65
C GLY A 196 -12.13 9.67 19.92
N ALA A 197 -12.39 10.74 19.17
CA ALA A 197 -11.38 11.55 18.51
C ALA A 197 -11.80 13.03 18.50
N VAL A 198 -10.82 13.92 18.56
CA VAL A 198 -11.01 15.35 18.31
C VAL A 198 -10.57 15.62 16.88
N ILE A 199 -11.46 16.23 16.11
CA ILE A 199 -11.21 16.75 14.77
C ILE A 199 -11.34 18.25 14.75
N ALA A 200 -10.72 18.94 13.80
CA ALA A 200 -10.88 20.38 13.61
C ALA A 200 -10.94 20.73 12.12
N GLU A 201 -11.46 21.91 11.81
CA GLU A 201 -11.26 22.46 10.46
C GLU A 201 -9.78 22.47 10.10
N CYS A 202 -9.47 22.26 8.83
CA CYS A 202 -8.10 22.15 8.32
C CYS A 202 -7.85 23.20 7.24
N ARG A 203 -6.74 23.93 7.38
CA ARG A 203 -6.22 24.82 6.33
C ARG A 203 -4.74 24.54 6.13
N ASN A 204 -4.35 24.28 4.89
CA ASN A 204 -2.98 23.92 4.55
C ASN A 204 -2.42 22.81 5.46
N PHE A 205 -3.18 21.75 5.66
CA PHE A 205 -2.88 20.61 6.54
C PHE A 205 -2.64 20.97 8.03
N THR A 206 -3.08 22.14 8.44
CA THR A 206 -2.96 22.59 9.84
C THR A 206 -4.35 22.73 10.46
N PRO A 207 -4.58 22.19 11.67
CA PRO A 207 -5.83 22.40 12.41
C PRO A 207 -6.07 23.87 12.71
N VAL A 208 -7.31 24.34 12.54
CA VAL A 208 -7.71 25.72 12.90
C VAL A 208 -8.16 25.74 14.36
N PRO A 209 -7.47 26.45 15.24
CA PRO A 209 -7.84 26.53 16.67
C PRO A 209 -9.25 27.10 16.88
N GLY A 210 -9.99 26.53 17.84
CA GLY A 210 -11.34 26.95 18.19
C GLY A 210 -12.43 26.34 17.31
N THR A 211 -12.08 25.43 16.38
CA THR A 211 -13.04 24.71 15.53
C THR A 211 -13.16 23.22 15.90
N GLU A 212 -12.60 22.84 17.03
CA GLU A 212 -12.53 21.47 17.50
C GLU A 212 -13.91 20.87 17.71
N LYS A 213 -14.09 19.64 17.24
CA LYS A 213 -15.30 18.83 17.42
C LYS A 213 -14.91 17.44 17.91
N VAL A 214 -15.72 16.88 18.79
CA VAL A 214 -15.52 15.52 19.29
C VAL A 214 -16.38 14.56 18.50
N ILE A 215 -15.76 13.45 18.04
CA ILE A 215 -16.46 12.28 17.53
C ILE A 215 -16.38 11.21 18.61
N GLU A 216 -17.50 10.94 19.25
CA GLU A 216 -17.60 9.98 20.35
C GLU A 216 -17.96 8.57 19.87
N GLY A 217 -17.68 7.59 20.73
CA GLY A 217 -18.10 6.20 20.56
C GLY A 217 -17.44 5.54 19.36
N ILE A 218 -16.17 5.86 19.10
CA ILE A 218 -15.29 5.13 18.19
C ILE A 218 -14.29 4.33 19.02
N ASP A 219 -13.95 3.15 18.54
CA ASP A 219 -12.99 2.24 19.15
C ASP A 219 -11.80 1.95 18.23
N ALA A 220 -11.84 2.46 16.98
CA ALA A 220 -10.68 2.47 16.10
C ALA A 220 -10.64 3.69 15.16
N ILE A 221 -9.44 4.10 14.80
CA ILE A 221 -9.14 5.10 13.77
C ILE A 221 -8.39 4.40 12.63
N ASN A 222 -8.92 4.55 11.42
CA ASN A 222 -8.34 4.02 10.19
C ASN A 222 -7.62 5.15 9.44
N ILE A 223 -6.29 5.18 9.49
CA ILE A 223 -5.46 6.21 8.86
C ILE A 223 -5.20 5.84 7.40
N CYS A 224 -5.73 6.65 6.47
CA CYS A 224 -5.67 6.49 5.02
C CYS A 224 -5.08 7.73 4.33
N THR A 225 -4.06 8.33 4.91
CA THR A 225 -3.51 9.64 4.53
C THR A 225 -2.42 9.58 3.48
N GLY A 226 -2.24 8.44 2.84
CA GLY A 226 -1.28 8.24 1.76
C GLY A 226 -0.20 7.22 2.08
N LEU A 227 0.72 7.09 1.14
CA LEU A 227 1.82 6.13 1.17
C LEU A 227 3.13 6.85 0.86
N ILE A 228 4.24 6.30 1.33
CA ILE A 228 5.61 6.73 1.03
C ILE A 228 6.33 5.56 0.38
N PRO A 229 7.02 5.74 -0.77
CA PRO A 229 7.82 4.69 -1.38
C PRO A 229 8.84 4.11 -0.39
N ASP A 230 8.87 2.80 -0.25
CA ASP A 230 9.92 2.10 0.50
C ASP A 230 11.12 1.87 -0.42
N ASN A 231 12.01 2.85 -0.46
CA ASN A 231 13.12 2.91 -1.42
C ASN A 231 14.52 2.78 -0.78
N GLN A 232 14.63 2.39 0.47
CA GLN A 232 15.92 2.29 1.17
C GLN A 232 16.86 1.30 0.48
N LEU A 233 16.35 0.12 0.11
CA LEU A 233 17.14 -0.86 -0.65
C LEU A 233 17.48 -0.38 -2.05
N LEU A 234 16.66 0.44 -2.68
CA LEU A 234 16.97 1.04 -3.98
C LEU A 234 18.14 2.02 -3.88
N ILE A 235 18.13 2.89 -2.87
CA ILE A 235 19.20 3.85 -2.62
C ILE A 235 20.50 3.11 -2.38
N LYS A 236 20.50 2.17 -1.43
CA LYS A 236 21.68 1.37 -1.11
C LYS A 236 22.16 0.51 -2.29
N GLY A 237 21.24 -0.09 -3.01
CA GLY A 237 21.54 -0.88 -4.21
C GLY A 237 22.23 -0.06 -5.29
N ARG A 238 21.82 1.18 -5.53
CA ARG A 238 22.46 2.07 -6.50
C ARG A 238 23.87 2.46 -6.13
N GLU A 239 24.20 2.55 -4.85
CA GLU A 239 25.56 2.79 -4.38
C GLU A 239 26.49 1.63 -4.72
N VAL A 240 26.01 0.39 -4.65
CA VAL A 240 26.80 -0.83 -4.82
C VAL A 240 26.76 -1.38 -6.26
N PHE A 241 25.55 -1.55 -6.80
CA PHE A 241 25.33 -2.14 -8.14
C PHE A 241 25.37 -1.10 -9.27
N GLY A 242 25.38 0.21 -8.95
CA GLY A 242 25.34 1.28 -9.95
C GLY A 242 24.07 1.23 -10.80
N THR A 243 24.24 1.21 -12.13
CA THR A 243 23.12 1.18 -13.09
C THR A 243 22.39 -0.15 -13.17
N LYS A 244 22.91 -1.21 -12.55
CA LYS A 244 22.32 -2.56 -12.59
C LYS A 244 21.19 -2.77 -11.56
N VAL A 245 20.72 -1.70 -10.91
CA VAL A 245 19.59 -1.72 -10.00
C VAL A 245 18.38 -1.05 -10.63
N PHE A 246 17.33 -1.82 -10.73
CA PHE A 246 16.03 -1.40 -11.25
C PHE A 246 15.03 -1.35 -10.11
N ALA A 247 13.97 -0.58 -10.28
CA ALA A 247 12.93 -0.51 -9.28
C ALA A 247 11.55 -0.72 -9.92
N ALA A 248 10.63 -1.33 -9.17
CA ALA A 248 9.31 -1.70 -9.66
C ALA A 248 8.20 -1.33 -8.65
N GLY A 249 7.03 -1.05 -9.17
CA GLY A 249 5.86 -0.74 -8.33
C GLY A 249 6.01 0.53 -7.51
N ASP A 250 5.46 0.48 -6.30
CA ASP A 250 5.39 1.63 -5.40
C ASP A 250 6.70 1.98 -4.71
N SER A 251 7.75 1.16 -4.87
CA SER A 251 9.10 1.47 -4.36
C SER A 251 9.74 2.69 -5.04
N ILE A 252 9.24 3.09 -6.22
CA ILE A 252 9.64 4.32 -6.92
C ILE A 252 8.59 5.39 -6.76
N ARG A 253 7.36 5.03 -7.03
CA ARG A 253 6.24 5.96 -7.14
C ARG A 253 4.94 5.25 -6.84
N ILE A 254 4.17 5.83 -5.93
CA ILE A 254 2.85 5.34 -5.58
C ILE A 254 1.94 5.34 -6.81
N GLY A 255 1.24 4.24 -7.00
CA GLY A 255 0.31 4.07 -8.10
C GLY A 255 -0.75 3.04 -7.81
N GLU A 256 -1.53 2.71 -8.82
CA GLU A 256 -2.52 1.64 -8.75
C GLU A 256 -1.93 0.28 -9.09
N GLY A 257 -2.68 -0.78 -8.81
CA GLY A 257 -2.25 -2.15 -9.08
C GLY A 257 -1.80 -2.38 -10.54
N THR A 258 -2.49 -1.76 -11.52
CA THR A 258 -2.07 -1.83 -12.93
C THR A 258 -0.68 -1.24 -13.14
N SER A 259 -0.41 -0.05 -12.58
CA SER A 259 0.90 0.58 -12.73
C SER A 259 2.00 -0.20 -12.03
N ALA A 260 1.69 -0.86 -10.90
CA ALA A 260 2.66 -1.73 -10.22
C ALA A 260 3.06 -2.93 -11.09
N VAL A 261 2.08 -3.62 -11.71
CA VAL A 261 2.33 -4.74 -12.63
C VAL A 261 3.14 -4.28 -13.85
N LEU A 262 2.76 -3.16 -14.47
CA LEU A 262 3.44 -2.64 -15.65
C LEU A 262 4.89 -2.24 -15.36
N ARG A 263 5.16 -1.60 -14.22
CA ARG A 263 6.52 -1.24 -13.80
C ARG A 263 7.39 -2.46 -13.50
N GLY A 264 6.80 -3.52 -12.92
CA GLY A 264 7.50 -4.79 -12.74
C GLY A 264 7.94 -5.40 -14.07
N LYS A 265 7.02 -5.44 -15.05
CA LYS A 265 7.32 -5.89 -16.41
C LYS A 265 8.36 -5.01 -17.11
N GLN A 266 8.28 -3.68 -16.95
CA GLN A 266 9.29 -2.77 -17.51
C GLN A 266 10.68 -3.05 -16.94
N ALA A 267 10.83 -3.14 -15.62
CA ALA A 267 12.12 -3.42 -14.99
C ALA A 267 12.73 -4.72 -15.50
N ALA A 268 11.94 -5.78 -15.65
CA ALA A 268 12.40 -7.03 -16.21
C ALA A 268 12.84 -6.91 -17.68
N MET A 269 12.08 -6.17 -18.48
CA MET A 269 12.41 -5.95 -19.90
C MET A 269 13.66 -5.09 -20.10
N GLU A 270 13.87 -4.10 -19.25
CA GLU A 270 15.11 -3.28 -19.25
C GLU A 270 16.35 -4.16 -18.99
N ILE A 271 16.29 -5.07 -18.03
CA ILE A 271 17.35 -6.05 -17.77
C ILE A 271 17.58 -6.96 -18.98
N ILE A 272 16.52 -7.50 -19.57
CA ILE A 272 16.60 -8.38 -20.75
C ILE A 272 17.27 -7.65 -21.92
N GLN A 273 16.97 -6.38 -22.11
CA GLN A 273 17.62 -5.55 -23.13
C GLN A 273 19.10 -5.32 -22.84
N GLU A 274 19.48 -5.00 -21.59
CA GLU A 274 20.90 -4.85 -21.19
C GLU A 274 21.68 -6.16 -21.35
N MET A 275 21.02 -7.30 -21.18
CA MET A 275 21.62 -8.62 -21.45
C MET A 275 21.77 -8.94 -22.95
N GLY A 276 21.33 -8.05 -23.85
CA GLY A 276 21.42 -8.23 -25.31
C GLY A 276 20.41 -9.22 -25.88
N VAL A 277 19.38 -9.58 -25.14
CA VAL A 277 18.33 -10.50 -25.61
C VAL A 277 17.28 -9.72 -26.41
N ARG A 278 16.98 -10.17 -27.64
CA ARG A 278 15.93 -9.54 -28.47
C ARG A 278 14.56 -9.73 -27.83
N SER A 279 13.84 -8.62 -27.60
CA SER A 279 12.48 -8.62 -27.09
C SER A 279 11.63 -7.54 -27.79
N ASN A 280 10.31 -7.61 -27.69
CA ASN A 280 9.39 -6.55 -28.16
C ASN A 280 9.35 -5.34 -27.22
N TYR A 281 10.51 -5.00 -26.66
CA TYR A 281 10.70 -4.01 -25.62
C TYR A 281 10.16 -2.62 -25.96
N ASN A 282 10.49 -2.11 -27.15
CA ASN A 282 10.11 -0.74 -27.52
C ASN A 282 8.59 -0.54 -27.65
N GLU A 283 7.88 -1.54 -28.16
CA GLU A 283 6.42 -1.49 -28.28
C GLU A 283 5.76 -1.55 -26.91
N TYR A 284 6.24 -2.42 -26.02
CA TYR A 284 5.74 -2.52 -24.66
C TYR A 284 6.01 -1.26 -23.85
N LEU A 285 7.22 -0.68 -23.96
CA LEU A 285 7.60 0.55 -23.27
C LEU A 285 6.72 1.74 -23.65
N SER A 286 6.49 1.95 -24.94
CA SER A 286 5.73 3.11 -25.39
C SER A 286 4.31 3.11 -24.81
N LEU A 287 3.66 1.95 -24.81
CA LEU A 287 2.28 1.80 -24.36
C LEU A 287 2.13 1.78 -22.83
N SER A 288 3.10 1.21 -22.12
CA SER A 288 3.08 1.20 -20.65
C SER A 288 3.48 2.57 -20.07
N LYS A 289 4.38 3.29 -20.73
CA LYS A 289 4.78 4.65 -20.34
C LYS A 289 3.61 5.62 -20.47
N GLU A 290 2.90 5.59 -21.59
CA GLU A 290 1.71 6.41 -21.80
C GLU A 290 0.67 6.21 -20.70
N TYR A 291 0.41 4.96 -20.30
CA TYR A 291 -0.51 4.65 -19.21
C TYR A 291 0.00 5.13 -17.85
N ILE A 292 1.27 4.85 -17.53
CA ILE A 292 1.88 5.26 -16.25
C ILE A 292 1.89 6.79 -16.14
N ASP A 293 2.15 7.50 -17.24
CA ASP A 293 2.16 8.95 -17.29
C ASP A 293 0.73 9.54 -17.16
N SER A 294 -0.29 8.86 -17.70
CA SER A 294 -1.69 9.27 -17.59
C SER A 294 -2.24 9.22 -16.15
N GLN A 295 -1.63 8.44 -15.26
CA GLN A 295 -2.00 8.37 -13.84
C GLN A 295 -1.38 9.50 -12.99
N GLN A 296 -0.79 10.52 -13.63
CA GLN A 296 -0.10 11.61 -12.93
C GLN A 296 -0.99 12.80 -12.56
N HIS A 297 -2.31 12.69 -12.74
CA HIS A 297 -3.27 13.79 -12.52
C HIS A 297 -4.27 13.50 -11.40
#